data_2ff47b54cd2da3aefbc9b51ec17d844c
#
_entry.id   2ff47b54cd2da3aefbc9b51ec17d844c
#
_cell.length_a   1.000
_cell.length_b   1.000
_cell.length_c   1.000
_cell.angle_alpha   90.00
_cell.angle_beta   90.00
_cell.angle_gamma   90.00
#
_symmetry.space_group_name_H-M   'P 1'
#
loop_
_entity.id
_entity.type
_entity.pdbx_description
1 polymer ?
#
loop_
_entity_poly.entity_id
_entity_poly.type
_entity_poly.pdbx_seq_one_letter_code
_entity_poly.pdbx_strand_id
1 'polypeptide(L)'
;KIIFGGTPTVSGISKVEAAYRESDKRNFFVKCPHCGEWQTLSWENVSWKHEEGRNHEIFGDSLPETAVYNCPHCGAQWSNELKNRAVKNGEWRATAAFTGIAGFYINELYSPFPGSSLAEIAKKYLSAKAKLDAGDDSFMKSFVNNQLGLPYEFASDLPDTADLAARAEDYPEKTIPVNGVVLTAGIDVQHDRL
;
A
#
# COMPACT_ATOMS: atom_id res chain seq x y z
N LYS A 1 5.60 30.18 -3.35
CA LYS A 1 5.38 28.98 -2.53
C LYS A 1 4.55 28.01 -3.37
N ILE A 2 5.07 26.79 -3.58
CA ILE A 2 4.39 25.74 -4.36
C ILE A 2 3.97 24.66 -3.37
N ILE A 3 2.72 24.18 -3.47
CA ILE A 3 2.20 23.04 -2.71
C ILE A 3 1.81 21.98 -3.74
N PHE A 4 2.33 20.79 -3.58
CA PHE A 4 2.02 19.63 -4.41
C PHE A 4 1.52 18.50 -3.51
N GLY A 5 0.38 17.92 -3.83
CA GLY A 5 -0.22 16.88 -3.01
C GLY A 5 -1.14 15.98 -3.81
N GLY A 6 -1.38 14.78 -3.30
CA GLY A 6 -2.24 13.78 -3.90
C GLY A 6 -1.99 12.40 -3.29
N THR A 7 -2.76 11.42 -3.73
CA THR A 7 -2.51 10.01 -3.46
C THR A 7 -1.48 9.46 -4.45
N PRO A 8 -0.53 8.62 -4.01
CA PRO A 8 0.38 7.94 -4.91
C PRO A 8 -0.41 6.97 -5.82
N THR A 9 0.17 6.63 -6.95
CA THR A 9 -0.41 5.69 -7.90
C THR A 9 0.38 4.37 -7.88
N VAL A 10 1.06 4.04 -8.96
CA VAL A 10 1.93 2.87 -9.05
C VAL A 10 3.35 3.25 -8.64
N SER A 11 4.03 2.35 -7.93
CA SER A 11 5.41 2.52 -7.50
C SER A 11 6.33 2.82 -8.68
N GLY A 12 7.25 3.74 -8.48
CA GLY A 12 8.25 4.16 -9.47
C GLY A 12 7.78 5.19 -10.52
N ILE A 13 6.46 5.32 -10.76
CA ILE A 13 5.91 6.31 -11.72
C ILE A 13 5.06 7.40 -11.04
N SER A 14 4.79 7.27 -9.76
CA SER A 14 4.00 8.24 -9.00
C SER A 14 4.78 9.53 -8.77
N LYS A 15 4.28 10.64 -9.32
CA LYS A 15 4.90 11.98 -9.14
C LYS A 15 4.91 12.44 -7.67
N VAL A 16 3.86 12.12 -6.89
CA VAL A 16 3.80 12.49 -5.48
C VAL A 16 4.80 11.67 -4.65
N GLU A 17 4.98 10.41 -4.98
CA GLU A 17 6.02 9.56 -4.37
C GLU A 17 7.42 10.13 -4.65
N ALA A 18 7.72 10.47 -5.91
CA ALA A 18 9.00 11.06 -6.30
C ALA A 18 9.27 12.36 -5.52
N ALA A 19 8.29 13.27 -5.45
CA ALA A 19 8.42 14.52 -4.70
C ALA A 19 8.60 14.29 -3.19
N TYR A 20 7.91 13.30 -2.60
CA TYR A 20 8.10 12.94 -1.19
C TYR A 20 9.50 12.35 -0.95
N ARG A 21 10.02 11.55 -1.88
CA ARG A 21 11.35 10.94 -1.79
C ARG A 21 12.48 11.97 -1.72
N GLU A 22 12.30 13.12 -2.39
CA GLU A 22 13.25 14.25 -2.41
C GLU A 22 13.11 15.20 -1.20
N SER A 23 12.11 15.02 -0.36
CA SER A 23 11.77 15.87 0.78
C SER A 23 12.43 15.42 2.08
N ASP A 24 12.19 16.16 3.18
CA ASP A 24 12.60 15.79 4.54
C ASP A 24 11.73 14.65 5.16
N LYS A 25 10.79 14.08 4.40
CA LYS A 25 10.03 12.85 4.70
C LYS A 25 9.39 12.87 6.09
N ARG A 26 8.60 13.89 6.39
CA ARG A 26 7.89 13.98 7.67
C ARG A 26 6.82 12.93 7.78
N ASN A 27 6.88 12.19 8.89
CA ASN A 27 5.84 11.27 9.33
C ASN A 27 5.16 11.81 10.59
N PHE A 28 3.92 11.43 10.80
CA PHE A 28 3.18 11.79 12.00
C PHE A 28 3.38 10.71 13.05
N PHE A 29 4.08 11.07 14.14
CA PHE A 29 4.38 10.17 15.23
C PHE A 29 3.33 10.27 16.33
N VAL A 30 2.97 9.14 16.89
CA VAL A 30 2.07 9.02 18.03
C VAL A 30 2.76 8.30 19.17
N LYS A 31 2.45 8.67 20.40
CA LYS A 31 3.01 8.05 21.59
C LYS A 31 2.14 6.89 22.05
N CYS A 32 2.74 5.72 22.28
CA CYS A 32 2.01 4.60 22.83
C CYS A 32 1.47 4.92 24.23
N PRO A 33 0.17 4.75 24.48
CA PRO A 33 -0.41 5.03 25.80
C PRO A 33 0.06 4.06 26.91
N HIS A 34 0.62 2.90 26.53
CA HIS A 34 1.07 1.88 27.46
C HIS A 34 2.56 1.95 27.75
N CYS A 35 3.41 1.87 26.73
CA CYS A 35 4.87 1.88 26.94
C CYS A 35 5.54 3.25 26.78
N GLY A 36 4.82 4.24 26.24
CA GLY A 36 5.35 5.57 26.05
C GLY A 36 6.23 5.77 24.81
N GLU A 37 6.53 4.70 24.04
CA GLU A 37 7.35 4.76 22.85
C GLU A 37 6.63 5.48 21.69
N TRP A 38 7.41 6.25 20.92
CA TRP A 38 6.93 6.94 19.74
C TRP A 38 6.97 6.05 18.51
N GLN A 39 5.91 6.08 17.72
CA GLN A 39 5.76 5.24 16.53
C GLN A 39 4.90 5.91 15.48
N THR A 40 4.99 5.46 14.24
CA THR A 40 4.03 5.75 13.18
C THR A 40 2.95 4.66 13.16
N LEU A 41 1.75 5.00 12.66
CA LEU A 41 0.71 4.00 12.47
C LEU A 41 0.88 3.31 11.13
N SER A 42 1.07 1.99 11.18
CA SER A 42 1.21 1.10 10.01
C SER A 42 0.09 0.07 9.98
N TRP A 43 -0.38 -0.25 8.77
CA TRP A 43 -1.44 -1.22 8.54
C TRP A 43 -1.10 -2.63 9.05
N GLU A 44 0.16 -3.03 8.97
CA GLU A 44 0.67 -4.33 9.41
C GLU A 44 0.42 -4.60 10.90
N ASN A 45 0.20 -3.54 11.67
CA ASN A 45 -0.08 -3.63 13.11
C ASN A 45 -1.58 -3.68 13.43
N VAL A 46 -2.45 -3.72 12.42
CA VAL A 46 -3.89 -3.90 12.62
C VAL A 46 -4.22 -5.38 12.57
N SER A 47 -4.98 -5.85 13.54
CA SER A 47 -5.46 -7.23 13.61
C SER A 47 -6.92 -7.29 14.04
N TRP A 48 -7.58 -8.39 13.73
CA TRP A 48 -8.94 -8.69 14.14
C TRP A 48 -9.07 -10.17 14.46
N LYS A 49 -10.17 -10.54 15.12
CA LYS A 49 -10.46 -11.93 15.47
C LYS A 49 -11.01 -12.70 14.27
N HIS A 50 -10.91 -14.01 14.37
CA HIS A 50 -11.52 -14.95 13.45
C HIS A 50 -12.45 -15.88 14.24
N GLU A 51 -13.56 -16.28 13.59
CA GLU A 51 -14.53 -17.23 14.11
C GLU A 51 -14.68 -18.40 13.12
N GLU A 52 -14.15 -19.55 13.48
CA GLU A 52 -14.14 -20.73 12.62
C GLU A 52 -15.58 -21.13 12.25
N GLY A 53 -15.82 -21.34 10.95
CA GLY A 53 -17.14 -21.76 10.44
C GLY A 53 -18.16 -20.63 10.24
N ARG A 54 -17.79 -19.36 10.41
CA ARG A 54 -18.70 -18.22 10.18
C ARG A 54 -19.15 -18.10 8.72
N ASN A 55 -18.28 -18.38 7.74
CA ASN A 55 -18.58 -18.37 6.29
C ASN A 55 -19.31 -17.11 5.78
N HIS A 56 -18.88 -15.90 6.23
CA HIS A 56 -19.45 -14.67 5.71
C HIS A 56 -19.05 -14.49 4.23
N GLU A 57 -19.98 -14.09 3.38
CA GLU A 57 -19.81 -14.00 1.92
C GLU A 57 -18.56 -13.20 1.48
N ILE A 58 -18.24 -12.09 2.19
CA ILE A 58 -17.11 -11.22 1.86
C ILE A 58 -15.93 -11.42 2.82
N PHE A 59 -16.22 -11.62 4.11
CA PHE A 59 -15.19 -11.61 5.16
C PHE A 59 -14.74 -13.00 5.59
N GLY A 60 -15.38 -14.07 5.09
CA GLY A 60 -15.10 -15.44 5.52
C GLY A 60 -15.24 -15.56 7.03
N ASP A 61 -14.23 -16.08 7.69
CA ASP A 61 -14.19 -16.25 9.15
C ASP A 61 -13.72 -14.99 9.89
N SER A 62 -13.40 -13.90 9.20
CA SER A 62 -12.90 -12.67 9.82
C SER A 62 -14.01 -11.87 10.51
N LEU A 63 -13.69 -11.28 11.66
CA LEU A 63 -14.53 -10.38 12.47
C LEU A 63 -13.96 -8.95 12.44
N PRO A 64 -14.10 -8.21 11.33
CA PRO A 64 -13.50 -6.88 11.20
C PRO A 64 -13.97 -5.90 12.26
N GLU A 65 -15.15 -6.08 12.84
CA GLU A 65 -15.68 -5.27 13.96
C GLU A 65 -14.84 -5.38 15.23
N THR A 66 -14.01 -6.42 15.34
CA THR A 66 -13.09 -6.62 16.48
C THR A 66 -11.70 -6.02 16.23
N ALA A 67 -11.53 -5.23 15.15
CA ALA A 67 -10.23 -4.71 14.76
C ALA A 67 -9.60 -3.83 15.85
N VAL A 68 -8.33 -4.09 16.11
CA VAL A 68 -7.48 -3.38 17.06
C VAL A 68 -6.15 -3.04 16.41
N TYR A 69 -5.48 -2.00 16.93
CA TYR A 69 -4.10 -1.69 16.58
C TYR A 69 -3.16 -2.25 17.65
N ASN A 70 -2.14 -2.97 17.24
CA ASN A 70 -1.14 -3.55 18.15
C ASN A 70 0.10 -2.65 18.17
N CYS A 71 0.56 -2.27 19.34
CA CYS A 71 1.81 -1.53 19.47
C CYS A 71 3.00 -2.41 19.06
N PRO A 72 3.82 -2.03 18.06
CA PRO A 72 4.97 -2.84 17.65
C PRO A 72 6.06 -2.96 18.71
N HIS A 73 6.08 -2.08 19.73
CA HIS A 73 7.09 -2.09 20.79
C HIS A 73 6.70 -2.96 21.99
N CYS A 74 5.43 -2.95 22.40
CA CYS A 74 5.00 -3.67 23.62
C CYS A 74 3.85 -4.64 23.40
N GLY A 75 3.30 -4.77 22.19
CA GLY A 75 2.20 -5.66 21.87
C GLY A 75 0.83 -5.23 22.43
N ALA A 76 0.74 -4.10 23.15
CA ALA A 76 -0.52 -3.64 23.72
C ALA A 76 -1.53 -3.32 22.63
N GLN A 77 -2.78 -3.80 22.80
CA GLN A 77 -3.87 -3.58 21.87
C GLN A 77 -4.57 -2.26 22.15
N TRP A 78 -4.79 -1.48 21.12
CA TRP A 78 -5.51 -0.20 21.18
C TRP A 78 -6.87 -0.35 20.51
N SER A 79 -7.92 0.03 21.22
CA SER A 79 -9.21 0.26 20.59
C SER A 79 -9.15 1.47 19.65
N ASN A 80 -10.19 1.65 18.84
CA ASN A 80 -10.28 2.82 17.95
C ASN A 80 -10.24 4.15 18.74
N GLU A 81 -10.88 4.23 19.91
CA GLU A 81 -10.89 5.42 20.77
C GLU A 81 -9.49 5.69 21.33
N LEU A 82 -8.77 4.65 21.74
CA LEU A 82 -7.40 4.78 22.28
C LEU A 82 -6.46 5.25 21.18
N LYS A 83 -6.56 4.69 19.97
CA LYS A 83 -5.85 5.15 18.78
C LYS A 83 -6.13 6.62 18.50
N ASN A 84 -7.40 7.04 18.49
CA ASN A 84 -7.77 8.44 18.21
C ASN A 84 -7.23 9.41 19.27
N ARG A 85 -7.21 9.00 20.54
CA ARG A 85 -6.57 9.81 21.62
C ARG A 85 -5.06 9.93 21.43
N ALA A 86 -4.38 8.85 21.02
CA ALA A 86 -2.96 8.88 20.73
C ALA A 86 -2.67 9.80 19.54
N VAL A 87 -3.46 9.74 18.48
CA VAL A 87 -3.35 10.61 17.30
C VAL A 87 -3.53 12.08 17.67
N LYS A 88 -4.50 12.42 18.52
CA LYS A 88 -4.73 13.81 18.96
C LYS A 88 -3.49 14.45 19.59
N ASN A 89 -2.64 13.66 20.22
CA ASN A 89 -1.42 14.09 20.90
C ASN A 89 -0.14 13.77 20.12
N GLY A 90 -0.28 13.49 18.83
CA GLY A 90 0.85 13.19 17.96
C GLY A 90 1.53 14.46 17.42
N GLU A 91 2.66 14.25 16.76
CA GLU A 91 3.45 15.33 16.16
C GLU A 91 4.15 14.92 14.88
N TRP A 92 4.39 15.91 14.01
CA TRP A 92 5.17 15.73 12.81
C TRP A 92 6.66 15.74 13.11
N ARG A 93 7.39 14.74 12.59
CA ARG A 93 8.85 14.68 12.69
C ARG A 93 9.45 14.41 11.31
N ALA A 94 10.50 15.16 10.96
CA ALA A 94 11.30 14.88 9.79
C ALA A 94 12.14 13.61 10.00
N THR A 95 12.20 12.76 8.99
CA THR A 95 13.00 11.53 9.02
C THR A 95 14.20 11.58 8.08
N ALA A 96 14.33 12.68 7.32
CA ALA A 96 15.48 12.97 6.49
C ALA A 96 15.88 14.45 6.64
N ALA A 97 17.09 14.80 6.16
CA ALA A 97 17.58 16.17 6.19
C ALA A 97 16.72 17.08 5.32
N PHE A 98 16.45 18.30 5.79
CA PHE A 98 15.71 19.29 5.02
C PHE A 98 16.61 19.91 3.94
N THR A 99 16.23 19.73 2.68
CA THR A 99 16.92 20.23 1.49
C THR A 99 16.15 21.31 0.73
N GLY A 100 15.19 21.96 1.42
CA GLY A 100 14.32 22.99 0.83
C GLY A 100 12.90 22.52 0.57
N ILE A 101 12.62 21.22 0.65
CA ILE A 101 11.29 20.60 0.44
C ILE A 101 10.83 19.94 1.72
N ALA A 102 9.67 20.35 2.26
CA ALA A 102 8.99 19.68 3.36
C ALA A 102 7.95 18.70 2.77
N GLY A 103 8.12 17.41 3.00
CA GLY A 103 7.18 16.37 2.57
C GLY A 103 6.45 15.77 3.77
N PHE A 104 5.16 15.49 3.61
CA PHE A 104 4.29 14.97 4.67
C PHE A 104 3.60 13.71 4.16
N TYR A 105 3.68 12.63 4.94
CA TYR A 105 2.97 11.39 4.68
C TYR A 105 1.98 11.11 5.81
N ILE A 106 0.75 10.76 5.44
CA ILE A 106 -0.29 10.34 6.37
C ILE A 106 -1.20 9.30 5.69
N ASN A 107 -1.71 8.35 6.47
CA ASN A 107 -2.66 7.35 6.00
C ASN A 107 -3.99 7.42 6.77
N GLU A 108 -4.98 6.62 6.38
CA GLU A 108 -6.32 6.67 6.97
C GLU A 108 -6.37 6.23 8.45
N LEU A 109 -5.37 5.50 8.95
CA LEU A 109 -5.31 5.10 10.37
C LEU A 109 -5.26 6.32 11.31
N TYR A 110 -4.78 7.46 10.84
CA TYR A 110 -4.74 8.71 11.61
C TYR A 110 -6.08 9.46 11.65
N SER A 111 -7.04 9.05 10.82
CA SER A 111 -8.35 9.70 10.76
C SER A 111 -9.18 9.39 12.01
N PRO A 112 -9.78 10.41 12.66
CA PRO A 112 -10.69 10.21 13.79
C PRO A 112 -12.14 9.98 13.37
N PHE A 113 -12.46 10.07 12.08
CA PHE A 113 -13.82 9.95 11.58
C PHE A 113 -14.38 8.52 11.69
N PRO A 114 -15.70 8.37 11.95
CA PRO A 114 -16.32 7.03 12.09
C PRO A 114 -16.10 6.11 10.88
N GLY A 115 -16.16 6.65 9.65
CA GLY A 115 -15.92 5.90 8.42
C GLY A 115 -14.46 5.46 8.20
N SER A 116 -13.54 5.91 9.06
CA SER A 116 -12.13 5.54 9.10
C SER A 116 -11.76 4.85 10.42
N SER A 117 -12.71 4.23 11.10
CA SER A 117 -12.43 3.40 12.27
C SER A 117 -11.61 2.16 11.84
N LEU A 118 -10.89 1.57 12.80
CA LEU A 118 -10.11 0.34 12.52
C LEU A 118 -11.00 -0.76 11.91
N ALA A 119 -12.25 -0.88 12.40
CA ALA A 119 -13.23 -1.82 11.86
C ALA A 119 -13.58 -1.53 10.40
N GLU A 120 -13.84 -0.25 10.06
CA GLU A 120 -14.21 0.12 8.69
C GLU A 120 -13.03 -0.03 7.71
N ILE A 121 -11.81 0.29 8.13
CA ILE A 121 -10.61 0.06 7.32
C ILE A 121 -10.39 -1.46 7.12
N ALA A 122 -10.60 -2.29 8.16
CA ALA A 122 -10.53 -3.74 8.04
C ALA A 122 -11.57 -4.32 7.07
N LYS A 123 -12.82 -3.79 7.10
CA LYS A 123 -13.85 -4.18 6.13
C LYS A 123 -13.47 -3.81 4.69
N LYS A 124 -12.92 -2.60 4.47
CA LYS A 124 -12.43 -2.17 3.15
C LYS A 124 -11.33 -3.08 2.63
N TYR A 125 -10.37 -3.43 3.50
CA TYR A 125 -9.30 -4.35 3.17
C TYR A 125 -9.81 -5.75 2.79
N LEU A 126 -10.68 -6.34 3.61
CA LEU A 126 -11.24 -7.67 3.37
C LEU A 126 -12.06 -7.72 2.08
N SER A 127 -12.82 -6.66 1.80
CA SER A 127 -13.57 -6.53 0.55
C SER A 127 -12.63 -6.43 -0.67
N ALA A 128 -11.55 -5.66 -0.55
CA ALA A 128 -10.53 -5.56 -1.60
C ALA A 128 -9.79 -6.89 -1.80
N LYS A 129 -9.49 -7.60 -0.69
CA LYS A 129 -8.85 -8.92 -0.73
C LYS A 129 -9.74 -9.96 -1.42
N ALA A 130 -11.02 -10.02 -1.11
CA ALA A 130 -11.96 -10.94 -1.76
C ALA A 130 -12.04 -10.72 -3.28
N LYS A 131 -11.92 -9.46 -3.75
CA LYS A 131 -11.85 -9.14 -5.18
C LYS A 131 -10.51 -9.54 -5.79
N LEU A 132 -9.41 -9.29 -5.08
CA LEU A 132 -8.08 -9.74 -5.51
C LEU A 132 -8.02 -11.26 -5.65
N ASP A 133 -8.56 -12.00 -4.70
CA ASP A 133 -8.63 -13.47 -4.72
C ASP A 133 -9.50 -13.98 -5.90
N ALA A 134 -10.43 -13.16 -6.39
CA ALA A 134 -11.22 -13.39 -7.60
C ALA A 134 -10.54 -12.90 -8.91
N GLY A 135 -9.31 -12.39 -8.84
CA GLY A 135 -8.51 -11.94 -9.99
C GLY A 135 -8.64 -10.46 -10.34
N ASP A 136 -9.34 -9.65 -9.52
CA ASP A 136 -9.46 -8.19 -9.72
C ASP A 136 -8.65 -7.43 -8.67
N ASP A 137 -7.48 -6.93 -9.05
CA ASP A 137 -6.56 -6.19 -8.19
C ASP A 137 -6.91 -4.69 -8.03
N SER A 138 -7.86 -4.19 -8.80
CA SER A 138 -8.20 -2.76 -8.84
C SER A 138 -8.66 -2.23 -7.47
N PHE A 139 -9.37 -3.04 -6.70
CA PHE A 139 -9.84 -2.71 -5.36
C PHE A 139 -8.69 -2.68 -4.34
N MET A 140 -7.75 -3.63 -4.44
CA MET A 140 -6.56 -3.65 -3.57
C MET A 140 -5.64 -2.47 -3.90
N LYS A 141 -5.45 -2.15 -5.18
CA LYS A 141 -4.74 -0.94 -5.61
C LYS A 141 -5.40 0.33 -5.04
N SER A 142 -6.72 0.42 -5.12
CA SER A 142 -7.46 1.53 -4.52
C SER A 142 -7.28 1.61 -3.00
N PHE A 143 -7.32 0.47 -2.29
CA PHE A 143 -7.08 0.41 -0.85
C PHE A 143 -5.67 0.90 -0.49
N VAL A 144 -4.63 0.37 -1.14
CA VAL A 144 -3.25 0.76 -0.88
C VAL A 144 -3.02 2.25 -1.17
N ASN A 145 -3.51 2.75 -2.30
CA ASN A 145 -3.31 4.13 -2.68
C ASN A 145 -4.11 5.11 -1.82
N ASN A 146 -5.39 4.85 -1.56
CA ASN A 146 -6.28 5.81 -0.92
C ASN A 146 -6.31 5.68 0.61
N GLN A 147 -6.37 4.45 1.16
CA GLN A 147 -6.41 4.25 2.60
C GLN A 147 -5.01 4.26 3.23
N LEU A 148 -4.04 3.63 2.57
CA LEU A 148 -2.69 3.58 3.11
C LEU A 148 -1.82 4.75 2.63
N GLY A 149 -2.21 5.46 1.55
CA GLY A 149 -1.41 6.55 0.99
C GLY A 149 -0.06 6.07 0.44
N LEU A 150 0.02 4.80 0.04
CA LEU A 150 1.23 4.17 -0.48
C LEU A 150 1.11 3.91 -1.99
N PRO A 151 2.23 3.95 -2.74
CA PRO A 151 2.21 3.49 -4.12
C PRO A 151 1.91 1.99 -4.17
N TYR A 152 1.08 1.59 -5.14
CA TYR A 152 0.76 0.19 -5.35
C TYR A 152 1.90 -0.51 -6.11
N GLU A 153 2.33 -1.64 -5.59
CA GLU A 153 3.26 -2.53 -6.25
C GLU A 153 2.46 -3.70 -6.81
N PHE A 154 2.52 -3.90 -8.11
CA PHE A 154 1.96 -5.11 -8.69
C PHE A 154 2.76 -6.30 -8.14
N ALA A 155 2.06 -7.31 -7.63
CA ALA A 155 2.66 -8.61 -7.43
C ALA A 155 3.03 -9.13 -8.83
N SER A 156 4.21 -8.78 -9.30
CA SER A 156 4.67 -9.26 -10.59
C SER A 156 5.25 -10.64 -10.39
N ASP A 157 4.51 -11.67 -10.79
CA ASP A 157 5.10 -12.91 -11.27
C ASP A 157 5.83 -12.63 -12.63
N LEU A 158 6.55 -11.51 -12.70
CA LEU A 158 7.45 -11.31 -13.82
C LEU A 158 8.53 -12.38 -13.69
N PRO A 159 8.64 -13.26 -14.68
CA PRO A 159 9.74 -14.21 -14.69
C PRO A 159 11.04 -13.42 -14.54
N ASP A 160 11.96 -13.94 -13.75
CA ASP A 160 13.27 -13.32 -13.58
C ASP A 160 13.86 -13.03 -14.97
N THR A 161 14.42 -11.85 -15.14
CA THR A 161 15.08 -11.47 -16.41
C THR A 161 16.16 -12.47 -16.81
N ALA A 162 16.80 -13.13 -15.84
CA ALA A 162 17.73 -14.23 -16.07
C ALA A 162 17.03 -15.47 -16.64
N ASP A 163 15.84 -15.82 -16.19
CA ASP A 163 15.04 -16.93 -16.71
C ASP A 163 14.53 -16.64 -18.13
N LEU A 164 14.16 -15.38 -18.43
CA LEU A 164 13.78 -14.96 -19.78
C LEU A 164 14.98 -15.01 -20.72
N ALA A 165 16.13 -14.51 -20.29
CA ALA A 165 17.38 -14.56 -21.07
C ALA A 165 17.85 -16.01 -21.33
N ALA A 166 17.72 -16.90 -20.33
CA ALA A 166 18.07 -18.32 -20.48
C ALA A 166 17.15 -19.08 -21.46
N ARG A 167 15.93 -18.56 -21.70
CA ARG A 167 14.96 -19.10 -22.67
C ARG A 167 15.06 -18.47 -24.06
N ALA A 168 15.90 -17.44 -24.23
CA ALA A 168 16.12 -16.80 -25.50
C ALA A 168 16.82 -17.78 -26.46
N GLU A 169 16.25 -17.92 -27.66
CA GLU A 169 16.83 -18.71 -28.72
C GLU A 169 17.64 -17.81 -29.66
N ASP A 170 18.77 -18.30 -30.15
CA ASP A 170 19.60 -17.56 -31.09
C ASP A 170 19.14 -17.88 -32.54
N TYR A 171 18.43 -16.92 -33.16
CA TYR A 171 18.02 -17.00 -34.54
C TYR A 171 18.15 -15.62 -35.25
N PRO A 172 18.38 -15.60 -36.58
CA PRO A 172 18.61 -14.38 -37.34
C PRO A 172 17.38 -13.43 -37.29
N GLU A 173 17.64 -12.13 -37.32
CA GLU A 173 16.60 -11.13 -37.46
C GLU A 173 15.66 -11.44 -38.64
N LYS A 174 14.36 -11.13 -38.47
CA LYS A 174 13.32 -11.33 -39.49
C LYS A 174 13.09 -12.80 -39.88
N THR A 175 13.55 -13.73 -39.05
CA THR A 175 13.34 -15.16 -39.25
C THR A 175 12.35 -15.67 -38.20
N ILE A 176 11.40 -16.48 -38.61
CA ILE A 176 10.47 -17.18 -37.70
C ILE A 176 11.09 -18.51 -37.35
N PRO A 177 11.35 -18.84 -36.06
CA PRO A 177 11.80 -20.15 -35.66
C PRO A 177 10.83 -21.25 -36.12
N VAL A 178 11.37 -22.42 -36.42
CA VAL A 178 10.59 -23.57 -36.98
C VAL A 178 9.40 -23.96 -36.09
N ASN A 179 9.50 -23.71 -34.77
CA ASN A 179 8.46 -23.98 -33.78
C ASN A 179 7.51 -22.79 -33.53
N GLY A 180 7.66 -21.69 -34.25
CA GLY A 180 6.77 -20.52 -34.16
C GLY A 180 5.40 -20.82 -34.75
N VAL A 181 4.39 -21.00 -33.90
CA VAL A 181 3.01 -21.35 -34.30
C VAL A 181 2.12 -20.11 -34.43
N VAL A 182 2.42 -19.06 -33.66
CA VAL A 182 1.67 -17.79 -33.63
C VAL A 182 2.65 -16.63 -33.52
N LEU A 183 2.44 -15.59 -34.32
CA LEU A 183 3.15 -14.32 -34.22
C LEU A 183 2.25 -13.29 -33.56
N THR A 184 2.74 -12.62 -32.54
CA THR A 184 2.10 -11.46 -31.94
C THR A 184 3.02 -10.26 -32.03
N ALA A 185 2.46 -9.07 -32.23
CA ALA A 185 3.21 -7.81 -32.22
C ALA A 185 2.57 -6.85 -31.20
N GLY A 186 3.39 -6.29 -30.32
CA GLY A 186 3.04 -5.16 -29.48
C GLY A 186 3.71 -3.90 -30.03
N ILE A 187 2.95 -2.84 -30.25
CA ILE A 187 3.46 -1.56 -30.74
C ILE A 187 3.18 -0.51 -29.66
N ASP A 188 4.24 0.09 -29.11
CA ASP A 188 4.16 1.25 -28.23
C ASP A 188 4.60 2.49 -29.02
N VAL A 189 3.67 3.45 -29.17
CA VAL A 189 3.91 4.70 -29.90
C VAL A 189 4.19 5.80 -28.89
N GLN A 190 5.42 6.29 -28.85
CA GLN A 190 5.83 7.43 -28.03
C GLN A 190 5.92 8.69 -28.88
N HIS A 191 5.88 9.88 -28.25
CA HIS A 191 5.83 11.17 -28.97
C HIS A 191 7.06 11.45 -29.83
N ASP A 192 8.18 10.81 -29.56
CA ASP A 192 9.49 11.01 -30.20
C ASP A 192 10.07 9.77 -30.91
N ARG A 193 9.38 8.62 -30.83
CA ARG A 193 9.82 7.34 -31.45
C ARG A 193 8.68 6.32 -31.55
N LEU A 194 8.83 5.42 -32.51
CA LEU A 194 8.02 4.21 -32.69
C LEU A 194 8.66 3.04 -31.96
#